data_f1b898d9dae54c4ffd8cfe6c9e2c3e33
#
_entry.id   f1b898d9dae54c4ffd8cfe6c9e2c3e33
#
_cell.length_a   1.000
_cell.length_b   1.000
_cell.length_c   1.000
_cell.angle_alpha   90.00
_cell.angle_beta   90.00
_cell.angle_gamma   90.00
#
_symmetry.space_group_name_H-M   'P 1'
#
loop_
_entity.id
_entity.type
_entity.pdbx_description
1 polymer ?
#
loop_
_entity_poly.entity_id
_entity_poly.type
_entity_poly.pdbx_seq_one_letter_code
_entity_poly.pdbx_strand_id
1 'polypeptide(L)'
;MIAVSGIPGSGKTSLAGIMAQRINKLHAQQSPDAPPAAIFVPMDGYHLTRAQLAAMPDPAFAAARRGAAFTFDPEKFLRLVTKLREPLLDTASTPTIYAPSFDHAVKDPVEDDIPIPATSRVIFFEGNYLSLDKEPWNTAARLMDELWFVEVDFETARRRLIKRHVEAGIAKDADEADKRARENDLVNGREIVENRMPVQEIIVSREDSAWGR
;
A
#
# COMPACT_ATOMS: atom_id res chain seq x y z
N MET A 1 1.69 -10.43 10.05
CA MET A 1 1.61 -9.55 8.87
C MET A 1 0.15 -9.31 8.54
N ILE A 2 -0.25 -8.05 8.40
CA ILE A 2 -1.61 -7.64 8.10
C ILE A 2 -1.57 -6.85 6.78
N ALA A 3 -2.34 -7.27 5.78
CA ALA A 3 -2.47 -6.54 4.52
C ALA A 3 -3.73 -5.68 4.55
N VAL A 4 -3.57 -4.36 4.41
CA VAL A 4 -4.65 -3.38 4.35
C VAL A 4 -4.84 -2.95 2.89
N SER A 5 -5.87 -3.48 2.26
CA SER A 5 -6.20 -3.22 0.86
C SER A 5 -7.44 -2.33 0.71
N GLY A 6 -7.70 -1.88 -0.49
CA GLY A 6 -8.86 -1.05 -0.82
C GLY A 6 -8.63 -0.23 -2.08
N ILE A 7 -9.69 0.34 -2.62
CA ILE A 7 -9.60 1.16 -3.83
C ILE A 7 -8.83 2.47 -3.60
N PRO A 8 -8.29 3.11 -4.63
CA PRO A 8 -7.76 4.46 -4.51
C PRO A 8 -8.79 5.42 -3.87
N GLY A 9 -8.36 6.24 -2.91
CA GLY A 9 -9.25 7.15 -2.19
C GLY A 9 -10.03 6.53 -1.02
N SER A 10 -9.85 5.24 -0.71
CA SER A 10 -10.55 4.57 0.40
C SER A 10 -10.09 5.00 1.80
N GLY A 11 -8.89 5.56 1.94
CA GLY A 11 -8.32 5.92 3.26
C GLY A 11 -7.47 4.84 3.91
N LYS A 12 -7.16 3.76 3.19
CA LYS A 12 -6.34 2.64 3.68
C LYS A 12 -4.97 3.06 4.23
N THR A 13 -4.30 4.02 3.58
CA THR A 13 -2.99 4.54 4.01
C THR A 13 -3.08 5.21 5.38
N SER A 14 -4.12 6.04 5.59
CA SER A 14 -4.38 6.68 6.89
C SER A 14 -4.66 5.63 7.96
N LEU A 15 -5.49 4.63 7.66
CA LEU A 15 -5.81 3.56 8.61
C LEU A 15 -4.56 2.78 9.00
N ALA A 16 -3.80 2.26 8.06
CA ALA A 16 -2.62 1.44 8.34
C ALA A 16 -1.55 2.23 9.10
N GLY A 17 -1.29 3.49 8.71
CA GLY A 17 -0.35 4.36 9.40
C GLY A 17 -0.78 4.65 10.86
N ILE A 18 -2.05 4.99 11.08
CA ILE A 18 -2.58 5.26 12.43
C ILE A 18 -2.55 3.99 13.29
N MET A 19 -2.86 2.82 12.73
CA MET A 19 -2.80 1.56 13.48
C MET A 19 -1.38 1.25 13.93
N ALA A 20 -0.38 1.37 13.05
CA ALA A 20 1.02 1.19 13.42
C ALA A 20 1.46 2.18 14.50
N GLN A 21 1.12 3.46 14.37
CA GLN A 21 1.44 4.49 15.37
C GLN A 21 0.80 4.22 16.73
N ARG A 22 -0.48 3.81 16.75
CA ARG A 22 -1.20 3.50 18.00
C ARG A 22 -0.61 2.29 18.73
N ILE A 23 -0.28 1.23 17.99
CA ILE A 23 0.39 0.06 18.56
C ILE A 23 1.73 0.47 19.16
N ASN A 24 2.54 1.24 18.44
CA ASN A 24 3.84 1.69 18.93
C ASN A 24 3.70 2.59 20.16
N LYS A 25 2.71 3.48 20.20
CA LYS A 25 2.42 4.32 21.38
C LYS A 25 2.04 3.48 22.60
N LEU A 26 1.17 2.49 22.45
CA LEU A 26 0.76 1.60 23.53
C LEU A 26 1.94 0.72 23.99
N HIS A 27 2.73 0.22 23.04
CA HIS A 27 3.91 -0.58 23.36
C HIS A 27 4.95 0.21 24.15
N ALA A 28 5.24 1.44 23.77
CA ALA A 28 6.16 2.33 24.48
C ALA A 28 5.68 2.69 25.90
N GLN A 29 4.36 2.73 26.15
CA GLN A 29 3.83 2.91 27.50
C GLN A 29 4.09 1.72 28.42
N GLN A 30 4.11 0.50 27.86
CA GLN A 30 4.35 -0.73 28.60
C GLN A 30 5.83 -1.11 28.68
N SER A 31 6.61 -0.70 27.70
CA SER A 31 8.03 -1.04 27.55
C SER A 31 8.80 0.15 26.95
N PRO A 32 9.12 1.19 27.77
CA PRO A 32 9.68 2.45 27.27
C PRO A 32 11.00 2.31 26.51
N ASP A 33 11.82 1.34 26.87
CA ASP A 33 13.15 1.10 26.27
C ASP A 33 13.12 0.11 25.09
N ALA A 34 11.94 -0.45 24.78
CA ALA A 34 11.80 -1.41 23.70
C ALA A 34 11.70 -0.69 22.32
N PRO A 35 12.25 -1.31 21.26
CA PRO A 35 12.07 -0.78 19.91
C PRO A 35 10.60 -0.81 19.48
N PRO A 36 10.21 -0.04 18.44
CA PRO A 36 8.85 -0.07 17.90
C PRO A 36 8.40 -1.49 17.56
N ALA A 37 7.19 -1.84 17.99
CA ALA A 37 6.61 -3.17 17.75
C ALA A 37 5.92 -3.30 16.40
N ALA A 38 5.46 -2.20 15.81
CA ALA A 38 4.72 -2.19 14.55
C ALA A 38 5.44 -1.38 13.47
N ILE A 39 5.48 -1.94 12.25
CA ILE A 39 6.05 -1.30 11.06
C ILE A 39 4.95 -1.11 10.03
N PHE A 40 5.02 0.00 9.29
CA PHE A 40 4.16 0.31 8.16
C PHE A 40 4.97 0.24 6.86
N VAL A 41 4.50 -0.57 5.90
CA VAL A 41 5.15 -0.79 4.60
C VAL A 41 4.15 -0.53 3.47
N PRO A 42 4.25 0.60 2.76
CA PRO A 42 3.39 0.88 1.61
C PRO A 42 3.80 0.03 0.39
N MET A 43 2.81 -0.47 -0.33
CA MET A 43 3.00 -1.17 -1.61
C MET A 43 3.58 -0.25 -2.70
N ASP A 44 3.50 1.05 -2.53
CA ASP A 44 3.98 2.03 -3.52
C ASP A 44 5.48 1.88 -3.82
N GLY A 45 6.29 1.38 -2.87
CA GLY A 45 7.69 1.02 -3.11
C GLY A 45 7.92 -0.08 -4.16
N TYR A 46 6.85 -0.77 -4.56
CA TYR A 46 6.88 -1.82 -5.58
C TYR A 46 6.39 -1.36 -6.96
N HIS A 47 6.18 -0.05 -7.18
CA HIS A 47 5.98 0.46 -8.52
C HIS A 47 7.18 0.12 -9.40
N LEU A 48 6.92 -0.16 -10.67
CA LEU A 48 7.97 -0.17 -11.69
C LEU A 48 8.54 1.24 -11.85
N THR A 49 9.85 1.33 -12.07
CA THR A 49 10.51 2.61 -12.32
C THR A 49 10.02 3.23 -13.62
N ARG A 50 10.18 4.55 -13.76
CA ARG A 50 9.87 5.24 -15.02
C ARG A 50 10.66 4.66 -16.19
N ALA A 51 11.90 4.23 -15.97
CA ALA A 51 12.71 3.58 -16.98
C ALA A 51 12.12 2.23 -17.41
N GLN A 52 11.64 1.41 -16.47
CA GLN A 52 10.97 0.14 -16.77
C GLN A 52 9.66 0.35 -17.53
N LEU A 53 8.84 1.35 -17.14
CA LEU A 53 7.61 1.68 -17.86
C LEU A 53 7.91 2.19 -19.29
N ALA A 54 8.97 2.98 -19.46
CA ALA A 54 9.41 3.48 -20.77
C ALA A 54 9.96 2.37 -21.68
N ALA A 55 10.39 1.24 -21.13
CA ALA A 55 10.85 0.07 -21.87
C ALA A 55 9.73 -0.92 -22.24
N MET A 56 8.48 -0.67 -21.80
CA MET A 56 7.33 -1.52 -22.17
C MET A 56 6.95 -1.37 -23.66
N PRO A 57 6.24 -2.35 -24.23
CA PRO A 57 5.80 -2.30 -25.63
C PRO A 57 4.98 -1.06 -25.99
N ASP A 58 4.18 -0.55 -25.05
CA ASP A 58 3.44 0.72 -25.16
C ASP A 58 3.77 1.62 -23.96
N PRO A 59 4.84 2.41 -24.02
CA PRO A 59 5.27 3.28 -22.94
C PRO A 59 4.26 4.37 -22.60
N ALA A 60 3.52 4.88 -23.60
CA ALA A 60 2.52 5.92 -23.40
C ALA A 60 1.33 5.38 -22.60
N PHE A 61 0.85 4.20 -22.94
CA PHE A 61 -0.19 3.52 -22.18
C PHE A 61 0.28 3.17 -20.76
N ALA A 62 1.48 2.62 -20.60
CA ALA A 62 2.04 2.29 -19.32
C ALA A 62 2.14 3.52 -18.38
N ALA A 63 2.60 4.66 -18.92
CA ALA A 63 2.66 5.91 -18.17
C ALA A 63 1.27 6.44 -17.80
N ALA A 64 0.32 6.42 -18.75
CA ALA A 64 -1.06 6.88 -18.50
C ALA A 64 -1.79 6.01 -17.47
N ARG A 65 -1.51 4.69 -17.47
CA ARG A 65 -2.10 3.71 -16.56
C ARG A 65 -1.28 3.46 -15.29
N ARG A 66 -0.28 4.30 -15.01
CA ARG A 66 0.52 4.13 -13.78
C ARG A 66 -0.39 4.10 -12.55
N GLY A 67 -0.20 3.07 -11.72
CA GLY A 67 -1.07 2.71 -10.60
C GLY A 67 -2.00 1.54 -10.89
N ALA A 68 -2.08 1.04 -12.15
CA ALA A 68 -2.70 -0.24 -12.48
C ALA A 68 -1.80 -1.41 -12.05
N ALA A 69 -2.38 -2.61 -11.82
CA ALA A 69 -1.67 -3.76 -11.28
C ALA A 69 -0.40 -4.13 -12.05
N PHE A 70 -0.43 -4.03 -13.39
CA PHE A 70 0.73 -4.34 -14.25
C PHE A 70 1.88 -3.33 -14.17
N THR A 71 1.68 -2.20 -13.49
CA THR A 71 2.72 -1.16 -13.29
C THR A 71 3.47 -1.31 -11.97
N PHE A 72 3.30 -2.47 -11.31
CA PHE A 72 4.02 -2.85 -10.10
C PHE A 72 4.88 -4.08 -10.34
N ASP A 73 5.80 -4.36 -9.42
CA ASP A 73 6.59 -5.59 -9.34
C ASP A 73 6.05 -6.51 -8.21
N PRO A 74 5.03 -7.33 -8.50
CA PRO A 74 4.44 -8.20 -7.50
C PRO A 74 5.35 -9.35 -7.09
N GLU A 75 6.27 -9.78 -7.96
CA GLU A 75 7.27 -10.80 -7.63
C GLU A 75 8.25 -10.31 -6.57
N LYS A 76 8.66 -9.05 -6.66
CA LYS A 76 9.51 -8.43 -5.64
C LYS A 76 8.78 -8.34 -4.30
N PHE A 77 7.49 -8.00 -4.32
CA PHE A 77 6.66 -7.99 -3.11
C PHE A 77 6.53 -9.40 -2.51
N LEU A 78 6.23 -10.40 -3.33
CA LEU A 78 6.15 -11.80 -2.89
C LEU A 78 7.47 -12.28 -2.27
N ARG A 79 8.61 -11.95 -2.87
CA ARG A 79 9.93 -12.28 -2.29
C ARG A 79 10.13 -11.70 -0.90
N LEU A 80 9.74 -10.42 -0.67
CA LEU A 80 9.81 -9.83 0.67
C LEU A 80 8.93 -10.57 1.67
N VAL A 81 7.66 -10.79 1.32
CA VAL A 81 6.69 -11.46 2.19
C VAL A 81 7.14 -12.89 2.53
N THR A 82 7.66 -13.63 1.54
CA THR A 82 8.22 -14.97 1.74
C THR A 82 9.40 -14.93 2.72
N LYS A 83 10.33 -14.00 2.52
CA LYS A 83 11.49 -13.85 3.41
C LYS A 83 11.07 -13.50 4.86
N LEU A 84 10.03 -12.71 5.04
CA LEU A 84 9.50 -12.37 6.37
C LEU A 84 8.78 -13.55 7.05
N ARG A 85 8.45 -14.62 6.32
CA ARG A 85 7.88 -15.87 6.85
C ARG A 85 8.95 -16.90 7.23
N GLU A 86 10.20 -16.68 6.86
CA GLU A 86 11.27 -17.56 7.29
C GLU A 86 11.38 -17.57 8.83
N PRO A 87 11.60 -18.74 9.45
CA PRO A 87 11.75 -18.82 10.90
C PRO A 87 12.91 -17.96 11.40
N LEU A 88 12.68 -17.16 12.42
CA LEU A 88 13.75 -16.44 13.10
C LEU A 88 14.55 -17.43 13.97
N LEU A 89 15.83 -17.52 13.75
CA LEU A 89 16.73 -18.35 14.59
C LEU A 89 16.96 -17.68 15.93
N ASP A 90 17.21 -16.36 15.92
CA ASP A 90 17.40 -15.50 17.08
C ASP A 90 17.22 -14.04 16.65
N THR A 91 16.50 -13.25 17.44
CA THR A 91 16.27 -11.82 17.10
C THR A 91 17.54 -10.98 17.15
N ALA A 92 18.52 -11.37 17.95
CA ALA A 92 19.77 -10.63 18.10
C ALA A 92 20.72 -10.85 16.91
N SER A 93 20.69 -12.04 16.28
CA SER A 93 21.52 -12.41 15.14
C SER A 93 20.82 -12.31 13.79
N THR A 94 19.49 -12.16 13.78
CA THR A 94 18.74 -12.04 12.52
C THR A 94 18.91 -10.63 11.95
N PRO A 95 19.39 -10.51 10.69
CA PRO A 95 19.59 -9.21 10.07
C PRO A 95 18.27 -8.49 9.83
N THR A 96 18.30 -7.16 9.88
CA THR A 96 17.19 -6.32 9.45
C THR A 96 16.89 -6.58 7.97
N ILE A 97 15.61 -6.81 7.66
CA ILE A 97 15.12 -6.89 6.28
C ILE A 97 14.69 -5.48 5.87
N TYR A 98 14.89 -5.11 4.62
CA TYR A 98 14.51 -3.81 4.11
C TYR A 98 13.45 -3.93 3.03
N ALA A 99 12.45 -3.04 3.08
CA ALA A 99 11.48 -2.85 2.01
C ALA A 99 11.78 -1.56 1.24
N PRO A 100 11.40 -1.47 -0.04
CA PRO A 100 11.50 -0.22 -0.77
C PRO A 100 10.44 0.78 -0.31
N SER A 101 10.77 2.07 -0.41
CA SER A 101 9.80 3.16 -0.35
C SER A 101 9.53 3.75 -1.73
N PHE A 102 8.73 4.81 -1.80
CA PHE A 102 8.44 5.52 -3.05
C PHE A 102 8.68 7.02 -2.87
N ASP A 103 9.58 7.57 -3.69
CA ASP A 103 9.81 9.02 -3.74
C ASP A 103 8.77 9.69 -4.65
N HIS A 104 7.84 10.42 -4.05
CA HIS A 104 6.79 11.13 -4.79
C HIS A 104 7.29 12.33 -5.59
N ALA A 105 8.46 12.90 -5.26
CA ALA A 105 9.06 13.99 -6.02
C ALA A 105 9.75 13.48 -7.29
N VAL A 106 10.53 12.41 -7.18
CA VAL A 106 11.20 11.73 -8.30
C VAL A 106 10.23 10.83 -9.06
N LYS A 107 9.17 10.36 -8.40
CA LYS A 107 8.17 9.40 -8.91
C LYS A 107 8.76 8.02 -9.25
N ASP A 108 9.70 7.58 -8.41
CA ASP A 108 10.33 6.27 -8.53
C ASP A 108 10.52 5.60 -7.16
N PRO A 109 10.61 4.26 -7.10
CA PRO A 109 10.96 3.55 -5.88
C PRO A 109 12.36 3.89 -5.39
N VAL A 110 12.53 3.85 -4.06
CA VAL A 110 13.83 3.91 -3.37
C VAL A 110 14.06 2.56 -2.72
N GLU A 111 15.14 1.89 -3.12
CA GLU A 111 15.47 0.56 -2.61
C GLU A 111 15.96 0.61 -1.16
N ASP A 112 15.70 -0.46 -0.40
CA ASP A 112 16.22 -0.69 0.94
C ASP A 112 16.02 0.47 1.93
N ASP A 113 14.90 1.19 1.83
CA ASP A 113 14.66 2.43 2.58
C ASP A 113 13.86 2.21 3.87
N ILE A 114 12.98 1.21 3.93
CA ILE A 114 12.15 0.94 5.10
C ILE A 114 12.70 -0.26 5.86
N PRO A 115 13.33 -0.04 7.04
CA PRO A 115 13.85 -1.15 7.84
C PRO A 115 12.72 -1.92 8.53
N ILE A 116 12.80 -3.24 8.48
CA ILE A 116 11.95 -4.19 9.19
C ILE A 116 12.86 -5.03 10.10
N PRO A 117 13.14 -4.56 11.33
CA PRO A 117 13.94 -5.30 12.29
C PRO A 117 13.30 -6.63 12.68
N ALA A 118 14.09 -7.62 13.05
CA ALA A 118 13.62 -8.91 13.56
C ALA A 118 12.78 -8.79 14.83
N THR A 119 12.90 -7.68 15.55
CA THR A 119 12.08 -7.34 16.74
C THR A 119 10.67 -6.88 16.39
N SER A 120 10.35 -6.62 15.12
CA SER A 120 9.03 -6.20 14.67
C SER A 120 8.00 -7.31 14.92
N ARG A 121 6.93 -7.00 15.61
CA ARG A 121 5.88 -7.95 15.98
C ARG A 121 4.66 -7.89 15.07
N VAL A 122 4.40 -6.70 14.51
CA VAL A 122 3.30 -6.45 13.58
C VAL A 122 3.83 -5.68 12.37
N ILE A 123 3.52 -6.15 11.17
CA ILE A 123 3.83 -5.45 9.93
C ILE A 123 2.51 -5.18 9.22
N PHE A 124 2.20 -3.89 9.01
CA PHE A 124 1.09 -3.46 8.18
C PHE A 124 1.59 -3.19 6.77
N PHE A 125 1.23 -4.06 5.85
CA PHE A 125 1.35 -3.76 4.42
C PHE A 125 0.11 -2.99 3.97
N GLU A 126 0.29 -1.94 3.18
CA GLU A 126 -0.80 -1.14 2.65
C GLU A 126 -0.70 -1.01 1.14
N GLY A 127 -1.80 -1.24 0.44
CA GLY A 127 -1.84 -1.03 -1.01
C GLY A 127 -3.09 -1.53 -1.71
N ASN A 128 -3.21 -1.15 -2.97
CA ASN A 128 -4.40 -1.42 -3.77
C ASN A 128 -4.63 -2.92 -4.02
N TYR A 129 -3.53 -3.68 -4.28
CA TYR A 129 -3.60 -5.03 -4.85
C TYR A 129 -3.27 -6.14 -3.85
N LEU A 130 -3.14 -5.83 -2.56
CA LEU A 130 -2.71 -6.80 -1.53
C LEU A 130 -3.73 -7.91 -1.24
N SER A 131 -4.96 -7.77 -1.73
CA SER A 131 -5.98 -8.82 -1.70
C SER A 131 -6.50 -9.18 -3.09
N LEU A 132 -5.77 -8.85 -4.17
CA LEU A 132 -6.18 -9.17 -5.53
C LEU A 132 -6.02 -10.67 -5.79
N ASP A 133 -7.08 -11.35 -6.27
CA ASP A 133 -7.06 -12.77 -6.61
C ASP A 133 -6.49 -13.00 -8.02
N LYS A 134 -5.26 -12.56 -8.21
CA LYS A 134 -4.44 -12.79 -9.40
C LYS A 134 -3.00 -13.07 -8.98
N GLU A 135 -2.37 -14.06 -9.62
CA GLU A 135 -0.96 -14.32 -9.39
C GLU A 135 -0.07 -13.14 -9.82
N PRO A 136 1.00 -12.88 -9.06
CA PRO A 136 1.42 -13.51 -7.81
C PRO A 136 0.89 -12.80 -6.54
N TRP A 137 -0.02 -11.80 -6.68
CA TRP A 137 -0.61 -11.06 -5.54
C TRP A 137 -1.34 -11.98 -4.56
N ASN A 138 -2.13 -12.93 -5.08
CA ASN A 138 -2.88 -13.86 -4.25
C ASN A 138 -1.95 -14.83 -3.50
N THR A 139 -0.80 -15.22 -4.08
CA THR A 139 0.20 -16.02 -3.38
C THR A 139 0.80 -15.24 -2.21
N ALA A 140 1.13 -13.96 -2.39
CA ALA A 140 1.58 -13.09 -1.30
C ALA A 140 0.48 -12.87 -0.24
N ALA A 141 -0.78 -12.68 -0.67
CA ALA A 141 -1.92 -12.52 0.22
C ALA A 141 -2.14 -13.73 1.14
N ARG A 142 -1.98 -14.96 0.63
CA ARG A 142 -2.07 -16.20 1.43
C ARG A 142 -0.99 -16.34 2.49
N LEU A 143 0.08 -15.57 2.39
CA LEU A 143 1.14 -15.50 3.40
C LEU A 143 0.85 -14.47 4.50
N MET A 144 -0.21 -13.68 4.41
CA MET A 144 -0.62 -12.75 5.47
C MET A 144 -1.36 -13.49 6.59
N ASP A 145 -1.29 -12.97 7.80
CA ASP A 145 -2.09 -13.47 8.92
C ASP A 145 -3.53 -12.97 8.81
N GLU A 146 -3.69 -11.73 8.31
CA GLU A 146 -5.00 -11.12 8.06
C GLU A 146 -4.99 -10.28 6.80
N LEU A 147 -6.11 -10.30 6.10
CA LEU A 147 -6.44 -9.40 4.99
C LEU A 147 -7.58 -8.48 5.43
N TRP A 148 -7.33 -7.18 5.41
CA TRP A 148 -8.33 -6.15 5.69
C TRP A 148 -8.64 -5.38 4.42
N PHE A 149 -9.93 -5.08 4.22
CA PHE A 149 -10.37 -4.28 3.08
C PHE A 149 -11.06 -3.01 3.54
N VAL A 150 -10.54 -1.87 3.11
CA VAL A 150 -11.16 -0.56 3.39
C VAL A 150 -12.15 -0.24 2.28
N GLU A 151 -13.43 -0.40 2.63
CA GLU A 151 -14.56 -0.17 1.73
C GLU A 151 -14.98 1.30 1.75
N VAL A 152 -15.24 1.83 0.57
CA VAL A 152 -15.78 3.17 0.34
C VAL A 152 -16.60 3.18 -0.94
N ASP A 153 -17.65 3.97 -1.00
CA ASP A 153 -18.37 4.16 -2.25
C ASP A 153 -17.52 4.93 -3.28
N PHE A 154 -17.75 4.62 -4.56
CA PHE A 154 -16.93 5.16 -5.65
C PHE A 154 -17.02 6.68 -5.79
N GLU A 155 -18.16 7.29 -5.45
CA GLU A 155 -18.31 8.73 -5.54
C GLU A 155 -17.55 9.47 -4.43
N THR A 156 -17.56 8.94 -3.22
CA THR A 156 -16.72 9.46 -2.12
C THR A 156 -15.24 9.30 -2.45
N ALA A 157 -14.83 8.12 -2.98
CA ALA A 157 -13.46 7.91 -3.44
C ALA A 157 -13.06 8.93 -4.51
N ARG A 158 -13.93 9.17 -5.50
CA ARG A 158 -13.73 10.15 -6.58
C ARG A 158 -13.50 11.55 -6.03
N ARG A 159 -14.38 12.05 -5.14
CA ARG A 159 -14.22 13.39 -4.54
C ARG A 159 -12.87 13.54 -3.81
N ARG A 160 -12.47 12.52 -3.04
CA ARG A 160 -11.18 12.51 -2.33
C ARG A 160 -9.99 12.50 -3.29
N LEU A 161 -10.08 11.75 -4.39
CA LEU A 161 -9.06 11.67 -5.41
C LEU A 161 -8.88 13.00 -6.15
N ILE A 162 -9.97 13.67 -6.54
CA ILE A 162 -9.93 14.98 -7.17
C ILE A 162 -9.14 15.96 -6.30
N LYS A 163 -9.53 16.06 -5.02
CA LYS A 163 -8.83 16.94 -4.07
C LYS A 163 -7.36 16.61 -3.96
N ARG A 164 -7.03 15.33 -3.74
CA ARG A 164 -5.64 14.84 -3.60
C ARG A 164 -4.79 15.11 -4.84
N HIS A 165 -5.34 14.89 -6.04
CA HIS A 165 -4.59 15.09 -7.28
C HIS A 165 -4.23 16.55 -7.54
N VAL A 166 -5.12 17.47 -7.21
CA VAL A 166 -4.85 18.91 -7.30
C VAL A 166 -3.82 19.33 -6.24
N GLU A 167 -4.01 18.94 -4.99
CA GLU A 167 -3.10 19.28 -3.87
C GLU A 167 -1.68 18.70 -4.07
N ALA A 168 -1.57 17.52 -4.67
CA ALA A 168 -0.29 16.88 -4.97
C ALA A 168 0.33 17.33 -6.30
N GLY A 169 -0.30 18.26 -7.03
CA GLY A 169 0.21 18.72 -8.34
C GLY A 169 0.23 17.64 -9.43
N ILE A 170 -0.58 16.58 -9.26
CA ILE A 170 -0.75 15.51 -10.25
C ILE A 170 -1.64 15.99 -11.40
N ALA A 171 -2.61 16.84 -11.09
CA ALA A 171 -3.49 17.50 -12.04
C ALA A 171 -3.45 19.01 -11.79
N LYS A 172 -3.59 19.80 -12.86
CA LYS A 172 -3.53 21.26 -12.79
C LYS A 172 -4.77 21.88 -12.18
N ASP A 173 -5.93 21.22 -12.34
CA ASP A 173 -7.24 21.68 -11.89
C ASP A 173 -8.16 20.48 -11.56
N ALA A 174 -9.37 20.79 -11.08
CA ALA A 174 -10.36 19.78 -10.69
C ALA A 174 -10.89 18.97 -11.87
N ASP A 175 -10.97 19.55 -13.08
CA ASP A 175 -11.49 18.87 -14.26
C ASP A 175 -10.49 17.81 -14.75
N GLU A 176 -9.19 18.14 -14.79
CA GLU A 176 -8.13 17.18 -15.12
C GLU A 176 -8.02 16.10 -14.04
N ALA A 177 -8.13 16.47 -12.76
CA ALA A 177 -8.14 15.53 -11.64
C ALA A 177 -9.32 14.56 -11.72
N ASP A 178 -10.52 15.05 -12.06
CA ASP A 178 -11.71 14.23 -12.23
C ASP A 178 -11.58 13.27 -13.41
N LYS A 179 -11.08 13.75 -14.53
CA LYS A 179 -10.81 12.90 -15.70
C LYS A 179 -9.87 11.75 -15.31
N ARG A 180 -8.75 12.07 -14.65
CA ARG A 180 -7.79 11.05 -14.19
C ARG A 180 -8.42 10.07 -13.22
N ALA A 181 -9.18 10.55 -12.24
CA ALA A 181 -9.87 9.70 -11.29
C ALA A 181 -10.80 8.70 -11.99
N ARG A 182 -11.61 9.16 -12.96
CA ARG A 182 -12.54 8.29 -13.70
C ARG A 182 -11.86 7.33 -14.67
N GLU A 183 -10.85 7.79 -15.39
CA GLU A 183 -10.22 7.02 -16.48
C GLU A 183 -9.11 6.09 -15.98
N ASN A 184 -8.55 6.32 -14.80
CA ASN A 184 -7.49 5.50 -14.23
C ASN A 184 -7.84 4.94 -12.84
N ASP A 185 -7.99 5.80 -11.82
CA ASP A 185 -8.07 5.33 -10.44
C ASP A 185 -9.32 4.47 -10.17
N LEU A 186 -10.49 4.90 -10.64
CA LEU A 186 -11.74 4.16 -10.46
C LEU A 186 -11.85 2.94 -11.38
N VAL A 187 -11.15 2.92 -12.50
CA VAL A 187 -11.01 1.71 -13.33
C VAL A 187 -10.22 0.66 -12.55
N ASN A 188 -9.09 1.05 -11.95
CA ASN A 188 -8.32 0.17 -11.06
C ASN A 188 -9.16 -0.25 -9.84
N GLY A 189 -9.93 0.68 -9.28
CA GLY A 189 -10.85 0.41 -8.17
C GLY A 189 -11.89 -0.67 -8.48
N ARG A 190 -12.46 -0.67 -9.67
CA ARG A 190 -13.39 -1.74 -10.12
C ARG A 190 -12.69 -3.09 -10.22
N GLU A 191 -11.52 -3.14 -10.84
CA GLU A 191 -10.73 -4.37 -10.92
C GLU A 191 -10.46 -4.96 -9.54
N ILE A 192 -10.11 -4.11 -8.56
CA ILE A 192 -9.82 -4.53 -7.19
C ILE A 192 -11.07 -5.12 -6.52
N VAL A 193 -12.21 -4.43 -6.61
CA VAL A 193 -13.46 -4.90 -5.97
C VAL A 193 -13.97 -6.19 -6.58
N GLU A 194 -13.93 -6.29 -7.92
CA GLU A 194 -14.45 -7.44 -8.67
C GLU A 194 -13.57 -8.70 -8.53
N ASN A 195 -12.28 -8.51 -8.28
CA ASN A 195 -11.32 -9.63 -8.25
C ASN A 195 -10.59 -9.74 -6.90
N ARG A 196 -11.18 -9.30 -5.80
CA ARG A 196 -10.55 -9.48 -4.49
C ARG A 196 -10.82 -10.86 -3.91
N MET A 197 -9.83 -11.37 -3.20
CA MET A 197 -9.98 -12.54 -2.35
C MET A 197 -10.96 -12.27 -1.19
N PRO A 198 -11.55 -13.30 -0.57
CA PRO A 198 -12.18 -13.15 0.73
C PRO A 198 -11.21 -12.55 1.75
N VAL A 199 -11.70 -11.62 2.55
CA VAL A 199 -10.93 -10.91 3.57
C VAL A 199 -11.52 -11.19 4.96
N GLN A 200 -10.69 -11.10 6.01
CA GLN A 200 -11.14 -11.29 7.38
C GLN A 200 -11.92 -10.09 7.90
N GLU A 201 -11.51 -8.87 7.51
CA GLU A 201 -12.14 -7.65 7.99
C GLU A 201 -12.52 -6.70 6.85
N ILE A 202 -13.76 -6.19 6.88
CA ILE A 202 -14.21 -5.09 6.02
C ILE A 202 -14.40 -3.85 6.89
N ILE A 203 -13.62 -2.82 6.59
CA ILE A 203 -13.62 -1.56 7.35
C ILE A 203 -14.28 -0.48 6.50
N VAL A 204 -15.48 -0.05 6.88
CA VAL A 204 -16.21 0.99 6.16
C VAL A 204 -15.57 2.35 6.43
N SER A 205 -15.06 2.96 5.36
CA SER A 205 -14.48 4.30 5.41
C SER A 205 -15.58 5.35 5.57
N ARG A 206 -15.45 6.19 6.60
CA ARG A 206 -16.36 7.32 6.84
C ARG A 206 -15.57 8.63 6.81
N GLU A 207 -16.25 9.72 6.49
CA GLU A 207 -15.67 11.05 6.66
C GLU A 207 -15.75 11.41 8.15
N ASP A 208 -14.60 11.57 8.78
CA ASP A 208 -14.46 12.01 10.15
C ASP A 208 -13.34 13.04 10.23
N SER A 209 -13.70 14.28 10.60
CA SER A 209 -12.74 15.38 10.75
C SER A 209 -11.71 15.15 11.87
N ALA A 210 -11.96 14.21 12.77
CA ALA A 210 -11.02 13.82 13.83
C ALA A 210 -9.84 12.96 13.33
N TRP A 211 -9.95 12.36 12.16
CA TRP A 211 -8.93 11.46 11.59
C TRP A 211 -7.96 12.15 10.61
N GLY A 212 -8.21 13.41 10.29
CA GLY A 212 -7.38 14.22 9.38
C GLY A 212 -6.38 15.15 10.07
N ARG A 213 -6.08 14.93 11.35
CA ARG A 213 -5.14 15.77 12.13
C ARG A 213 -3.95 14.97 12.63
#